data_625c2eb6ecd5cf2e4cc0c07b34d2d2ba
#
_entry.id   625c2eb6ecd5cf2e4cc0c07b34d2d2ba
#
_cell.length_a   1.000
_cell.length_b   1.000
_cell.length_c   1.000
_cell.angle_alpha   90.00
_cell.angle_beta   90.00
_cell.angle_gamma   90.00
#
_symmetry.space_group_name_H-M   'P 1'
#
loop_
_entity.id
_entity.type
_entity.pdbx_description
1 polymer ?
#
loop_
_entity_poly.entity_id
_entity_poly.type
_entity_poly.pdbx_seq_one_letter_code
_entity_poly.pdbx_strand_id
1 'polypeptide(L)'
;NRRERVLIEDKTFVIQGHKLTQEKAKGIVERYLQNKAKKYIVPRATGLAQHLGVAGDITDIRFRKTKTKWGHCTSKGVLQYNWLIMLAPNSVIDYMISHEVCHLKHMDHSKHFWTLVDSVCPDSDRFIDWLREHEHRLYF
;
A
#
# COMPACT_ATOMS: atom_id res chain seq x y z
N ASN A 1 14.28 -7.61 -22.02
CA ASN A 1 14.08 -7.58 -23.43
C ASN A 1 12.78 -6.87 -23.78
N ARG A 2 12.75 -6.19 -24.90
CA ARG A 2 11.59 -5.45 -25.37
C ARG A 2 10.31 -6.29 -25.48
N ARG A 3 10.44 -7.58 -25.50
CA ARG A 3 9.30 -8.50 -25.61
C ARG A 3 8.54 -8.68 -24.31
N GLU A 4 9.17 -8.34 -23.20
CA GLU A 4 8.58 -8.52 -21.88
C GLU A 4 8.24 -7.16 -21.31
N ARG A 5 6.97 -6.79 -21.42
CA ARG A 5 6.48 -5.52 -20.93
C ARG A 5 5.26 -5.73 -20.05
N VAL A 6 5.09 -4.87 -19.09
CA VAL A 6 3.90 -4.84 -18.24
C VAL A 6 3.11 -3.59 -18.59
N LEU A 7 1.85 -3.78 -18.96
CA LEU A 7 0.92 -2.70 -19.28
C LEU A 7 -0.20 -2.70 -18.25
N ILE A 8 -0.71 -1.52 -17.94
CA ILE A 8 -1.81 -1.37 -16.97
C ILE A 8 -3.00 -0.73 -17.66
N GLU A 9 -4.17 -1.37 -17.53
CA GLU A 9 -5.45 -0.85 -17.98
C GLU A 9 -6.46 -1.12 -16.86
N ASP A 10 -7.05 -0.08 -16.27
CA ASP A 10 -8.06 -0.19 -15.22
C ASP A 10 -7.65 -1.13 -14.07
N LYS A 11 -6.40 -0.98 -13.59
CA LYS A 11 -5.82 -1.85 -12.57
C LYS A 11 -5.70 -3.31 -12.99
N THR A 12 -5.73 -3.57 -14.30
CA THR A 12 -5.48 -4.88 -14.88
C THR A 12 -4.07 -4.88 -15.48
N PHE A 13 -3.34 -5.96 -15.26
CA PHE A 13 -2.00 -6.09 -15.82
C PHE A 13 -2.02 -6.95 -17.05
N VAL A 14 -1.48 -6.39 -18.16
CA VAL A 14 -1.29 -7.12 -19.40
C VAL A 14 0.20 -7.35 -19.56
N ILE A 15 0.61 -8.61 -19.66
CA ILE A 15 2.00 -8.99 -19.83
C ILE A 15 2.23 -9.40 -21.26
N GLN A 16 3.16 -8.71 -21.92
CA GLN A 16 3.56 -9.03 -23.27
C GLN A 16 4.95 -9.64 -23.26
N GLY A 17 5.11 -10.75 -23.93
CA GLY A 17 6.38 -11.41 -24.01
C GLY A 17 6.35 -12.57 -24.99
N HIS A 18 7.53 -12.98 -25.40
CA HIS A 18 7.72 -14.11 -26.28
C HIS A 18 8.26 -15.27 -25.44
N LYS A 19 7.55 -16.39 -25.43
CA LYS A 19 7.91 -17.57 -24.61
C LYS A 19 7.96 -17.29 -23.12
N LEU A 20 7.03 -16.46 -22.61
CA LEU A 20 6.92 -16.24 -21.17
C LEU A 20 6.31 -17.47 -20.51
N THR A 21 6.96 -17.91 -19.42
CA THR A 21 6.37 -18.87 -18.49
C THR A 21 5.47 -18.13 -17.51
N GLN A 22 4.53 -18.84 -16.90
CA GLN A 22 3.67 -18.26 -15.87
C GLN A 22 4.48 -17.72 -14.70
N GLU A 23 5.50 -18.44 -14.29
CA GLU A 23 6.37 -18.05 -13.19
C GLU A 23 7.16 -16.77 -13.52
N LYS A 24 7.67 -16.67 -14.74
CA LYS A 24 8.42 -15.50 -15.22
C LYS A 24 7.49 -14.29 -15.30
N ALA A 25 6.28 -14.48 -15.80
CA ALA A 25 5.26 -13.43 -15.86
C ALA A 25 4.91 -12.91 -14.47
N LYS A 26 4.75 -13.81 -13.50
CA LYS A 26 4.49 -13.44 -12.12
C LYS A 26 5.61 -12.57 -11.55
N GLY A 27 6.87 -12.94 -11.81
CA GLY A 27 8.02 -12.17 -11.37
C GLY A 27 8.06 -10.76 -11.93
N ILE A 28 7.66 -10.60 -13.20
CA ILE A 28 7.58 -9.28 -13.84
C ILE A 28 6.54 -8.41 -13.14
N VAL A 29 5.36 -8.96 -12.89
CA VAL A 29 4.27 -8.24 -12.20
C VAL A 29 4.69 -7.85 -10.80
N GLU A 30 5.32 -8.76 -10.05
CA GLU A 30 5.75 -8.49 -8.68
C GLU A 30 6.77 -7.35 -8.64
N ARG A 31 7.76 -7.36 -9.51
CA ARG A 31 8.75 -6.27 -9.57
C ARG A 31 8.10 -4.94 -9.93
N TYR A 32 7.16 -4.97 -10.86
CA TYR A 32 6.43 -3.77 -11.25
C TYR A 32 5.65 -3.18 -10.07
N LEU A 33 4.93 -4.04 -9.34
CA LEU A 33 4.12 -3.61 -8.19
C LEU A 33 4.99 -3.07 -7.06
N GLN A 34 6.13 -3.71 -6.79
CA GLN A 34 7.07 -3.24 -5.77
C GLN A 34 7.59 -1.84 -6.10
N ASN A 35 8.01 -1.61 -7.35
CA ASN A 35 8.50 -0.31 -7.79
C ASN A 35 7.40 0.75 -7.74
N LYS A 36 6.20 0.39 -8.16
CA LYS A 36 5.06 1.30 -8.13
C LYS A 36 4.69 1.66 -6.69
N ALA A 37 4.72 0.68 -5.78
CA ALA A 37 4.45 0.93 -4.37
C ALA A 37 5.42 1.95 -3.78
N LYS A 38 6.71 1.79 -4.03
CA LYS A 38 7.71 2.76 -3.55
C LYS A 38 7.43 4.16 -4.08
N LYS A 39 7.19 4.28 -5.38
CA LYS A 39 6.98 5.58 -6.03
C LYS A 39 5.69 6.27 -5.57
N TYR A 40 4.67 5.49 -5.27
CA TYR A 40 3.38 6.04 -4.86
C TYR A 40 3.32 6.30 -3.35
N ILE A 41 3.73 5.34 -2.56
CA ILE A 41 3.52 5.35 -1.11
C ILE A 41 4.54 6.21 -0.37
N VAL A 42 5.83 6.10 -0.70
CA VAL A 42 6.88 6.82 0.05
C VAL A 42 6.63 8.33 0.09
N PRO A 43 6.42 9.03 -1.04
CA PRO A 43 6.20 10.48 -0.96
C PRO A 43 4.90 10.85 -0.27
N ARG A 44 3.85 10.04 -0.41
CA ARG A 44 2.57 10.33 0.23
C ARG A 44 2.61 10.09 1.73
N ALA A 45 3.24 9.00 2.17
CA ALA A 45 3.42 8.72 3.59
C ALA A 45 4.29 9.81 4.25
N THR A 46 5.38 10.18 3.61
CA THR A 46 6.27 11.22 4.11
C THR A 46 5.57 12.58 4.18
N GLY A 47 4.83 12.94 3.13
CA GLY A 47 4.08 14.18 3.09
C GLY A 47 3.01 14.26 4.16
N LEU A 48 2.26 13.18 4.37
CA LEU A 48 1.26 13.15 5.43
C LEU A 48 1.90 13.22 6.81
N ALA A 49 3.00 12.50 7.01
CA ALA A 49 3.74 12.55 8.29
C ALA A 49 4.25 13.96 8.58
N GLN A 50 4.73 14.68 7.57
CA GLN A 50 5.12 16.07 7.72
C GLN A 50 3.93 16.94 8.13
N HIS A 51 2.80 16.76 7.49
CA HIS A 51 1.58 17.48 7.83
C HIS A 51 1.14 17.23 9.28
N LEU A 52 1.29 16.01 9.76
CA LEU A 52 0.93 15.64 11.13
C LEU A 52 2.03 15.94 12.16
N GLY A 53 3.19 16.39 11.72
CA GLY A 53 4.30 16.70 12.62
C GLY A 53 5.05 15.48 13.14
N VAL A 54 4.96 14.35 12.45
CA VAL A 54 5.58 13.08 12.90
C VAL A 54 6.58 12.51 11.87
N ALA A 55 7.01 13.32 10.90
CA ALA A 55 7.96 12.84 9.89
C ALA A 55 9.27 12.36 10.51
N GLY A 56 9.74 13.01 11.58
CA GLY A 56 10.95 12.62 12.28
C GLY A 56 10.84 11.28 13.01
N ASP A 57 9.63 10.76 13.18
CA ASP A 57 9.41 9.47 13.84
C ASP A 57 9.50 8.30 12.86
N ILE A 58 9.54 8.55 11.56
CA ILE A 58 9.71 7.50 10.56
C ILE A 58 11.18 7.08 10.52
N THR A 59 11.45 5.81 10.83
CA THR A 59 12.80 5.26 10.75
C THR A 59 13.03 4.50 9.45
N ASP A 60 11.99 3.92 8.86
CA ASP A 60 12.08 3.21 7.60
C ASP A 60 10.67 3.00 7.03
N ILE A 61 10.59 2.84 5.72
CA ILE A 61 9.35 2.45 5.03
C ILE A 61 9.67 1.21 4.21
N ARG A 62 9.02 0.09 4.55
CA ARG A 62 9.29 -1.22 3.96
C ARG A 62 8.10 -1.73 3.17
N PHE A 63 8.40 -2.55 2.18
CA PHE A 63 7.39 -3.15 1.31
C PHE A 63 7.59 -4.66 1.30
N ARG A 64 6.53 -5.38 1.64
CA ARG A 64 6.57 -6.84 1.73
C ARG A 64 5.27 -7.43 1.19
N LYS A 65 5.35 -8.69 0.78
CA LYS A 65 4.16 -9.49 0.47
C LYS A 65 3.80 -10.28 1.71
N THR A 66 2.70 -9.92 2.36
CA THR A 66 2.24 -10.57 3.59
C THR A 66 0.89 -11.24 3.34
N LYS A 67 0.56 -12.25 4.16
CA LYS A 67 -0.68 -13.03 3.98
C LYS A 67 -1.88 -12.41 4.67
N THR A 68 -1.68 -11.65 5.73
CA THR A 68 -2.77 -11.23 6.60
C THR A 68 -2.88 -9.73 6.82
N LYS A 69 -1.84 -8.98 6.50
CA LYS A 69 -1.79 -7.54 6.77
C LYS A 69 -1.56 -6.74 5.51
N TRP A 70 -2.26 -5.62 5.36
CA TRP A 70 -2.03 -4.66 4.28
C TRP A 70 -1.05 -3.59 4.68
N GLY A 71 -0.92 -3.34 5.96
CA GLY A 71 0.03 -2.39 6.51
C GLY A 71 0.37 -2.71 7.95
N HIS A 72 1.45 -2.13 8.43
CA HIS A 72 1.91 -2.26 9.81
C HIS A 72 2.78 -1.07 10.18
N CYS A 73 2.69 -0.65 11.43
CA CYS A 73 3.55 0.39 11.97
C CYS A 73 4.12 -0.12 13.29
N THR A 74 5.45 -0.12 13.42
CA THR A 74 6.09 -0.55 14.66
C THR A 74 6.23 0.63 15.63
N SER A 75 6.39 0.32 16.91
CA SER A 75 6.64 1.34 17.93
C SER A 75 7.96 2.10 17.70
N LYS A 76 8.84 1.55 16.88
CA LYS A 76 10.12 2.18 16.53
C LYS A 76 10.05 3.03 15.27
N GLY A 77 8.87 3.20 14.70
CA GLY A 77 8.69 4.08 13.55
C GLY A 77 8.93 3.43 12.19
N VAL A 78 8.88 2.11 12.10
CA VAL A 78 8.94 1.42 10.80
C VAL A 78 7.53 1.30 10.24
N LEU A 79 7.31 1.87 9.07
CA LEU A 79 6.08 1.68 8.31
C LEU A 79 6.27 0.55 7.33
N GLN A 80 5.33 -0.39 7.28
CA GLN A 80 5.37 -1.50 6.35
C GLN A 80 4.07 -1.56 5.57
N TYR A 81 4.17 -1.74 4.26
CA TYR A 81 3.02 -1.88 3.38
C TYR A 81 3.15 -3.13 2.53
N ASN A 82 2.02 -3.82 2.36
CA ASN A 82 1.94 -4.93 1.43
C ASN A 82 1.80 -4.34 0.03
N TRP A 83 2.79 -4.58 -0.84
CA TRP A 83 2.79 -3.97 -2.17
C TRP A 83 1.68 -4.49 -3.08
N LEU A 84 1.02 -5.61 -2.75
CA LEU A 84 -0.16 -6.07 -3.47
C LEU A 84 -1.34 -5.08 -3.38
N ILE A 85 -1.32 -4.17 -2.39
CA ILE A 85 -2.37 -3.15 -2.28
C ILE A 85 -2.38 -2.21 -3.50
N MET A 86 -1.30 -2.18 -4.26
CA MET A 86 -1.24 -1.39 -5.49
C MET A 86 -2.25 -1.87 -6.54
N LEU A 87 -2.82 -3.06 -6.38
CA LEU A 87 -3.92 -3.57 -7.21
C LEU A 87 -5.28 -2.99 -6.82
N ALA A 88 -5.37 -2.36 -5.67
CA ALA A 88 -6.61 -1.74 -5.19
C ALA A 88 -6.80 -0.34 -5.80
N PRO A 89 -8.01 0.24 -5.72
CA PRO A 89 -8.22 1.63 -6.09
C PRO A 89 -7.32 2.57 -5.30
N ASN A 90 -6.94 3.70 -5.89
CA ASN A 90 -6.05 4.66 -5.24
C ASN A 90 -6.58 5.15 -3.89
N SER A 91 -7.90 5.32 -3.77
CA SER A 91 -8.51 5.74 -2.51
C SER A 91 -8.30 4.75 -1.37
N VAL A 92 -8.28 3.45 -1.70
CA VAL A 92 -8.00 2.39 -0.72
C VAL A 92 -6.53 2.41 -0.33
N ILE A 93 -5.64 2.61 -1.30
CA ILE A 93 -4.20 2.74 -1.04
C ILE A 93 -3.95 3.94 -0.11
N ASP A 94 -4.57 5.08 -0.41
CA ASP A 94 -4.45 6.30 0.38
C ASP A 94 -4.96 6.11 1.81
N TYR A 95 -6.05 5.35 1.96
CA TYR A 95 -6.54 4.98 3.29
C TYR A 95 -5.48 4.19 4.06
N MET A 96 -4.86 3.18 3.44
CA MET A 96 -3.86 2.37 4.12
C MET A 96 -2.63 3.21 4.49
N ILE A 97 -2.21 4.10 3.61
CA ILE A 97 -1.11 5.04 3.91
C ILE A 97 -1.47 5.84 5.17
N SER A 98 -2.67 6.41 5.20
CA SER A 98 -3.14 7.22 6.34
C SER A 98 -3.21 6.42 7.62
N HIS A 99 -3.70 5.20 7.56
CA HIS A 99 -3.84 4.30 8.71
C HIS A 99 -2.49 4.10 9.40
N GLU A 100 -1.46 3.73 8.64
CA GLU A 100 -0.16 3.44 9.23
C GLU A 100 0.58 4.70 9.68
N VAL A 101 0.48 5.79 8.92
CA VAL A 101 1.10 7.05 9.33
C VAL A 101 0.46 7.58 10.62
N CYS A 102 -0.85 7.46 10.77
CA CYS A 102 -1.53 7.88 12.00
C CYS A 102 -1.09 7.09 13.23
N HIS A 103 -0.63 5.84 13.05
CA HIS A 103 -0.06 5.06 14.14
C HIS A 103 1.24 5.66 14.69
N LEU A 104 1.95 6.47 13.93
CA LEU A 104 3.12 7.18 14.45
C LEU A 104 2.73 8.12 15.60
N LYS A 105 1.48 8.55 15.63
CA LYS A 105 0.96 9.44 16.66
C LYS A 105 0.19 8.69 17.74
N HIS A 106 -0.56 7.66 17.34
CA HIS A 106 -1.39 6.85 18.23
C HIS A 106 -1.23 5.38 17.86
N MET A 107 -0.46 4.63 18.67
CA MET A 107 -0.14 3.24 18.34
C MET A 107 -1.32 2.28 18.44
N ASP A 108 -2.28 2.57 19.32
CA ASP A 108 -3.46 1.73 19.49
C ASP A 108 -4.61 2.21 18.59
N HIS A 109 -5.64 1.38 18.44
CA HIS A 109 -6.85 1.73 17.69
C HIS A 109 -7.87 2.42 18.60
N SER A 110 -7.40 3.40 19.38
CA SER A 110 -8.24 4.17 20.28
C SER A 110 -9.11 5.17 19.52
N LYS A 111 -10.01 5.84 20.25
CA LYS A 111 -10.82 6.91 19.69
C LYS A 111 -9.95 8.02 19.11
N HIS A 112 -8.83 8.34 19.76
CA HIS A 112 -7.90 9.36 19.28
C HIS A 112 -7.30 8.99 17.91
N PHE A 113 -6.93 7.71 17.75
CA PHE A 113 -6.43 7.21 16.48
C PHE A 113 -7.47 7.38 15.38
N TRP A 114 -8.69 6.89 15.59
CA TRP A 114 -9.72 6.94 14.55
C TRP A 114 -10.17 8.37 14.24
N THR A 115 -10.18 9.25 15.23
CA THR A 115 -10.45 10.67 14.99
C THR A 115 -9.40 11.28 14.07
N LEU A 116 -8.13 10.93 14.29
CA LEU A 116 -7.05 11.40 13.44
C LEU A 116 -7.16 10.84 12.01
N VAL A 117 -7.44 9.54 11.88
CA VAL A 117 -7.64 8.92 10.56
C VAL A 117 -8.77 9.61 9.82
N ASP A 118 -9.90 9.85 10.47
CA ASP A 118 -11.05 10.49 9.84
C ASP A 118 -10.76 11.93 9.41
N SER A 119 -9.86 12.63 10.10
CA SER A 119 -9.47 13.99 9.74
C SER A 119 -8.64 14.05 8.46
N VAL A 120 -7.86 13.01 8.17
CA VAL A 120 -6.99 12.96 6.98
C VAL A 120 -7.54 12.07 5.87
N CYS A 121 -8.41 11.14 6.21
CA CYS A 121 -9.03 10.22 5.25
C CYS A 121 -10.49 10.00 5.65
N PRO A 122 -11.39 10.94 5.28
CA PRO A 122 -12.82 10.76 5.55
C PRO A 122 -13.35 9.47 4.91
N ASP A 123 -14.38 8.89 5.52
CA ASP A 123 -15.02 7.66 5.03
C ASP A 123 -14.13 6.42 5.10
N SER A 124 -13.25 6.35 6.11
CA SER A 124 -12.34 5.21 6.28
C SER A 124 -13.07 3.87 6.32
N ASP A 125 -14.26 3.80 6.92
CA ASP A 125 -15.06 2.57 6.97
C ASP A 125 -15.37 2.01 5.59
N ARG A 126 -15.58 2.88 4.62
CA ARG A 126 -15.85 2.50 3.23
C ARG A 126 -14.68 1.74 2.62
N PHE A 127 -13.46 2.17 2.91
CA PHE A 127 -12.25 1.54 2.37
C PHE A 127 -11.92 0.25 3.11
N ILE A 128 -12.19 0.21 4.41
CA ILE A 128 -12.08 -1.01 5.21
C ILE A 128 -13.02 -2.08 4.65
N ASP A 129 -14.27 -1.71 4.36
CA ASP A 129 -15.25 -2.63 3.80
C ASP A 129 -14.83 -3.10 2.41
N TRP A 130 -14.28 -2.20 1.58
CA TRP A 130 -13.79 -2.56 0.27
C TRP A 130 -12.70 -3.64 0.37
N LEU A 131 -11.72 -3.45 1.25
CA LEU A 131 -10.66 -4.43 1.47
C LEU A 131 -11.22 -5.76 1.94
N ARG A 132 -12.15 -5.74 2.89
CA ARG A 132 -12.76 -6.96 3.42
C ARG A 132 -13.47 -7.75 2.33
N GLU A 133 -14.13 -7.06 1.41
CA GLU A 133 -14.88 -7.70 0.32
C GLU A 133 -14.00 -8.20 -0.83
N HIS A 134 -12.88 -7.53 -1.09
CA HIS A 134 -12.08 -7.76 -2.30
C HIS A 134 -10.67 -8.28 -2.05
N GLU A 135 -10.21 -8.34 -0.81
CA GLU A 135 -8.81 -8.65 -0.52
C GLU A 135 -8.35 -9.98 -1.13
N HIS A 136 -9.23 -10.97 -1.17
CA HIS A 136 -8.88 -12.27 -1.75
C HIS A 136 -8.52 -12.21 -3.23
N ARG A 137 -8.97 -11.17 -3.94
CA ARG A 137 -8.68 -10.97 -5.37
C ARG A 137 -7.33 -10.30 -5.61
N LEU A 138 -6.72 -9.75 -4.57
CA LEU A 138 -5.45 -9.03 -4.70
C LEU A 138 -4.26 -9.99 -4.62
N TYR A 139 -4.46 -11.18 -4.11
CA TYR A 139 -3.41 -12.19 -4.04
C TYR A 139 -3.34 -13.01 -5.32
N PHE A 140 -2.11 -13.33 -5.72
CA PHE A 140 -1.86 -14.18 -6.89
C PHE A 140 -0.60 -15.01 -6.73
#